data_ea238869fc71a7b6ad33fb7d2b5cf09e
#
_entry.id   ea238869fc71a7b6ad33fb7d2b5cf09e
#
_cell.length_a   1.000
_cell.length_b   1.000
_cell.length_c   1.000
_cell.angle_alpha   90.00
_cell.angle_beta   90.00
_cell.angle_gamma   90.00
#
_symmetry.space_group_name_H-M   'P 1'
#
loop_
_entity.id
_entity.type
_entity.pdbx_description
1 polymer ?
#
loop_
_entity_poly.entity_id
_entity_poly.type
_entity_poly.pdbx_seq_one_letter_code
_entity_poly.pdbx_strand_id
1 'polypeptide(L)'
;MNFNDMNWHRFSNGVLEWNDHNANQIKSLLEQSGGCGMCLAKFKQVTLHLGTGMTHSCHHPSPHKIPREEIDKNPAALFNTLHLKKARKQMLNNEKPSECDYCWRVEAEGQKSDRFFKSLENWASDYYDEIIQLNGSEDIYPSYLEVSFSNVCNMKCTYCGPEFSSKWVEELKQYGPIHLATNTAKQEVLHAQHDLQNLTFKNREFNPYIDAFWKWFPKALPHLRHYRITGGEPLMSKETFRTMKYLIENPNTEMEFSVNSNLSVPDK
;
A
#
# COMPACT_ATOMS: atom_id res chain seq x y z
N MET A 1 -8.10 26.57 -9.32
CA MET A 1 -7.30 26.11 -10.48
C MET A 1 -7.66 24.67 -10.72
N ASN A 2 -8.01 24.26 -11.94
CA ASN A 2 -8.38 22.88 -12.24
C ASN A 2 -7.15 22.10 -12.69
N PHE A 3 -7.15 20.79 -12.47
CA PHE A 3 -6.04 19.92 -12.90
C PHE A 3 -5.76 20.06 -14.41
N ASN A 4 -6.81 20.13 -15.23
CA ASN A 4 -6.70 20.23 -16.70
C ASN A 4 -6.20 21.58 -17.20
N ASP A 5 -6.23 22.63 -16.39
CA ASP A 5 -5.77 23.98 -16.77
C ASP A 5 -4.25 24.16 -16.56
N MET A 6 -3.58 23.15 -15.98
CA MET A 6 -2.16 23.20 -15.66
C MET A 6 -1.30 22.86 -16.89
N ASN A 7 -0.14 23.48 -16.98
CA ASN A 7 0.84 23.21 -18.06
C ASN A 7 1.73 22.02 -17.70
N TRP A 8 1.19 20.80 -17.88
CA TRP A 8 1.90 19.56 -17.56
C TRP A 8 2.92 19.17 -18.62
N HIS A 9 4.13 18.78 -18.19
CA HIS A 9 5.05 18.01 -19.02
C HIS A 9 4.63 16.55 -19.06
N ARG A 10 4.50 15.99 -20.26
CA ARG A 10 4.05 14.59 -20.47
C ARG A 10 5.01 13.85 -21.38
N PHE A 11 5.19 12.55 -21.10
CA PHE A 11 5.79 11.63 -22.05
C PHE A 11 4.93 11.46 -23.29
N SER A 12 5.48 10.89 -24.37
CA SER A 12 4.78 10.65 -25.63
C SER A 12 3.51 9.77 -25.49
N ASN A 13 3.45 8.93 -24.45
CA ASN A 13 2.28 8.11 -24.10
C ASN A 13 1.23 8.86 -23.24
N GLY A 14 1.40 10.16 -23.00
CA GLY A 14 0.48 10.99 -22.24
C GLY A 14 0.66 10.95 -20.72
N VAL A 15 1.53 10.09 -20.19
CA VAL A 15 1.85 10.02 -18.74
C VAL A 15 2.60 11.28 -18.30
N LEU A 16 2.29 11.78 -17.10
CA LEU A 16 3.00 12.93 -16.53
C LEU A 16 4.45 12.57 -16.20
N GLU A 17 5.37 13.45 -16.57
CA GLU A 17 6.79 13.25 -16.25
C GLU A 17 7.07 13.51 -14.77
N TRP A 18 7.92 12.67 -14.17
CA TRP A 18 8.46 12.89 -12.83
C TRP A 18 9.61 13.90 -12.88
N ASN A 19 9.28 15.17 -12.97
CA ASN A 19 10.25 16.26 -13.03
C ASN A 19 9.87 17.41 -12.08
N ASP A 20 10.80 18.32 -11.88
CA ASP A 20 10.63 19.44 -10.97
C ASP A 20 9.52 20.40 -11.37
N HIS A 21 9.28 20.56 -12.67
CA HIS A 21 8.20 21.41 -13.16
C HIS A 21 6.84 20.86 -12.72
N ASN A 22 6.57 19.59 -13.04
CA ASN A 22 5.32 18.93 -12.67
C ASN A 22 5.16 18.82 -11.15
N ALA A 23 6.26 18.54 -10.41
CA ALA A 23 6.22 18.49 -8.95
C ALA A 23 5.87 19.85 -8.32
N ASN A 24 6.31 20.96 -8.89
CA ASN A 24 5.90 22.30 -8.43
C ASN A 24 4.44 22.59 -8.79
N GLN A 25 4.00 22.19 -9.97
CA GLN A 25 2.61 22.34 -10.42
C GLN A 25 1.65 21.58 -9.51
N ILE A 26 1.91 20.29 -9.27
CA ILE A 26 1.04 19.47 -8.40
C ILE A 26 1.06 19.97 -6.95
N LYS A 27 2.21 20.42 -6.43
CA LYS A 27 2.30 21.04 -5.12
C LYS A 27 1.34 22.22 -5.01
N SER A 28 1.41 23.17 -5.94
CA SER A 28 0.55 24.36 -5.96
C SER A 28 -0.93 23.97 -6.03
N LEU A 29 -1.28 22.98 -6.85
CA LEU A 29 -2.64 22.50 -7.00
C LEU A 29 -3.18 21.85 -5.71
N LEU A 30 -2.40 20.97 -5.08
CA LEU A 30 -2.77 20.31 -3.83
C LEU A 30 -2.93 21.31 -2.68
N GLU A 31 -2.04 22.30 -2.58
CA GLU A 31 -2.10 23.33 -1.54
C GLU A 31 -3.32 24.26 -1.68
N GLN A 32 -3.80 24.47 -2.91
CA GLN A 32 -5.01 25.27 -3.15
C GLN A 32 -6.31 24.49 -2.83
N SER A 33 -6.35 23.19 -3.02
CA SER A 33 -7.58 22.38 -2.92
C SER A 33 -7.78 21.72 -1.55
N GLY A 34 -6.72 21.20 -0.96
CA GLY A 34 -6.74 20.52 0.34
C GLY A 34 -5.72 21.06 1.31
N GLY A 35 -5.00 22.13 0.93
CA GLY A 35 -3.96 22.73 1.73
C GLY A 35 -2.67 21.90 1.80
N CYS A 36 -1.80 22.26 2.74
CA CYS A 36 -0.45 21.69 2.86
C CYS A 36 -0.42 20.21 3.27
N GLY A 37 -1.56 19.61 3.65
CA GLY A 37 -1.67 18.20 4.05
C GLY A 37 -2.10 17.25 2.94
N MET A 38 -2.55 17.74 1.79
CA MET A 38 -3.19 16.93 0.74
C MET A 38 -2.22 15.99 0.02
N CYS A 39 -2.65 14.74 -0.21
CA CYS A 39 -1.91 13.71 -0.96
C CYS A 39 -2.88 12.77 -1.67
N LEU A 40 -2.87 12.71 -3.00
CA LEU A 40 -3.81 11.89 -3.77
C LEU A 40 -3.58 10.38 -3.55
N ALA A 41 -2.33 9.96 -3.31
CA ALA A 41 -2.01 8.57 -3.03
C ALA A 41 -2.72 8.04 -1.76
N LYS A 42 -3.02 8.90 -0.76
CA LYS A 42 -3.78 8.51 0.43
C LYS A 42 -5.20 8.05 0.10
N PHE A 43 -5.74 8.52 -1.01
CA PHE A 43 -7.11 8.21 -1.45
C PHE A 43 -7.17 7.09 -2.48
N LYS A 44 -6.09 6.83 -3.21
CA LYS A 44 -6.11 5.91 -4.36
C LYS A 44 -5.13 4.75 -4.28
N GLN A 45 -4.23 4.71 -3.29
CA GLN A 45 -3.27 3.62 -3.10
C GLN A 45 -3.53 2.84 -1.81
N VAL A 46 -3.42 1.52 -1.88
CA VAL A 46 -3.43 0.64 -0.70
C VAL A 46 -2.50 -0.55 -0.88
N THR A 47 -1.80 -0.89 0.20
CA THR A 47 -1.09 -2.16 0.36
C THR A 47 -1.77 -2.97 1.47
N LEU A 48 -2.12 -4.22 1.15
CA LEU A 48 -2.79 -5.16 2.05
C LEU A 48 -1.83 -6.30 2.41
N HIS A 49 -1.52 -6.45 3.68
CA HIS A 49 -0.77 -7.59 4.22
C HIS A 49 -1.77 -8.58 4.84
N LEU A 50 -2.42 -9.40 4.01
CA LEU A 50 -3.53 -10.26 4.44
C LEU A 50 -3.08 -11.40 5.35
N GLY A 51 -1.81 -11.84 5.26
CA GLY A 51 -1.23 -12.82 6.17
C GLY A 51 -1.12 -12.33 7.61
N THR A 52 -1.07 -11.02 7.83
CA THR A 52 -0.96 -10.38 9.15
C THR A 52 -2.19 -9.53 9.49
N GLY A 53 -3.05 -9.24 8.52
CA GLY A 53 -4.20 -8.34 8.68
C GLY A 53 -3.81 -6.89 8.89
N MET A 54 -2.74 -6.44 8.22
CA MET A 54 -2.25 -5.07 8.26
C MET A 54 -2.53 -4.37 6.93
N THR A 55 -2.61 -3.04 6.97
CA THR A 55 -2.78 -2.20 5.77
C THR A 55 -2.07 -0.87 5.91
N HIS A 56 -1.71 -0.26 4.78
CA HIS A 56 -1.23 1.12 4.69
C HIS A 56 -1.50 1.69 3.30
N SER A 57 -1.49 3.03 3.18
CA SER A 57 -1.83 3.70 1.92
C SER A 57 -0.63 3.82 0.95
N CYS A 58 0.57 4.03 1.45
CA CYS A 58 1.81 4.04 0.68
C CYS A 58 2.93 3.46 1.53
N HIS A 59 4.16 3.36 1.03
CA HIS A 59 5.26 2.69 1.72
C HIS A 59 5.89 3.49 2.89
N HIS A 60 5.51 4.76 3.10
CA HIS A 60 6.06 5.57 4.20
C HIS A 60 5.33 5.40 5.53
N PRO A 61 3.98 5.43 5.60
CA PRO A 61 3.29 5.14 6.85
C PRO A 61 3.55 3.71 7.32
N SER A 62 3.76 3.55 8.61
CA SER A 62 3.80 2.21 9.22
C SER A 62 2.47 1.49 8.97
N PRO A 63 2.49 0.19 8.62
CA PRO A 63 1.26 -0.59 8.53
C PRO A 63 0.50 -0.57 9.85
N HIS A 64 -0.82 -0.43 9.79
CA HIS A 64 -1.70 -0.52 10.96
C HIS A 64 -2.61 -1.74 10.85
N LYS A 65 -3.04 -2.26 11.99
CA LYS A 65 -3.95 -3.39 12.07
C LYS A 65 -5.32 -3.02 11.51
N ILE A 66 -5.87 -3.87 10.64
CA ILE A 66 -7.27 -3.78 10.23
C ILE A 66 -8.11 -4.40 11.35
N PRO A 67 -8.98 -3.64 12.03
CA PRO A 67 -9.82 -4.18 13.09
C PRO A 67 -10.76 -5.27 12.55
N ARG A 68 -10.83 -6.39 13.26
CA ARG A 68 -11.66 -7.51 12.86
C ARG A 68 -13.13 -7.14 12.79
N GLU A 69 -13.60 -6.37 13.76
CA GLU A 69 -14.96 -5.87 13.85
C GLU A 69 -15.36 -4.94 12.70
N GLU A 70 -14.39 -4.27 12.06
CA GLU A 70 -14.65 -3.43 10.90
C GLU A 70 -14.87 -4.29 9.64
N ILE A 71 -14.00 -5.28 9.37
CA ILE A 71 -14.16 -6.15 8.19
C ILE A 71 -15.35 -7.11 8.30
N ASP A 72 -15.72 -7.51 9.51
CA ASP A 72 -16.90 -8.35 9.73
C ASP A 72 -18.20 -7.61 9.40
N LYS A 73 -18.23 -6.29 9.64
CA LYS A 73 -19.34 -5.42 9.26
C LYS A 73 -19.32 -5.02 7.80
N ASN A 74 -18.11 -4.70 7.29
CA ASN A 74 -17.92 -4.19 5.94
C ASN A 74 -16.56 -4.62 5.38
N PRO A 75 -16.51 -5.55 4.42
CA PRO A 75 -15.25 -5.98 3.79
C PRO A 75 -14.46 -4.84 3.13
N ALA A 76 -15.10 -3.71 2.76
CA ALA A 76 -14.41 -2.54 2.23
C ALA A 76 -13.52 -1.85 3.28
N ALA A 77 -13.62 -2.21 4.56
CA ALA A 77 -12.70 -1.76 5.60
C ALA A 77 -11.25 -2.23 5.39
N LEU A 78 -10.97 -3.15 4.47
CA LEU A 78 -9.61 -3.43 4.01
C LEU A 78 -8.88 -2.17 3.54
N PHE A 79 -9.59 -1.24 2.90
CA PHE A 79 -9.09 0.06 2.45
C PHE A 79 -9.74 1.23 3.19
N ASN A 80 -10.84 1.01 3.90
CA ASN A 80 -11.65 2.06 4.50
C ASN A 80 -11.77 1.87 6.02
N THR A 81 -10.64 1.53 6.69
CA THR A 81 -10.59 1.53 8.15
C THR A 81 -10.92 2.91 8.69
N LEU A 82 -11.47 2.99 9.91
CA LEU A 82 -11.68 4.28 10.59
C LEU A 82 -10.38 5.08 10.68
N HIS A 83 -9.23 4.40 10.82
CA HIS A 83 -7.91 5.03 10.80
C HIS A 83 -7.61 5.74 9.47
N LEU A 84 -7.79 5.04 8.32
CA LEU A 84 -7.55 5.63 7.00
C LEU A 84 -8.55 6.75 6.67
N LYS A 85 -9.82 6.58 7.04
CA LYS A 85 -10.84 7.62 6.89
C LYS A 85 -10.48 8.88 7.69
N LYS A 86 -10.01 8.71 8.93
CA LYS A 86 -9.54 9.84 9.75
C LYS A 86 -8.39 10.59 9.06
N ALA A 87 -7.39 9.87 8.55
CA ALA A 87 -6.26 10.48 7.86
C ALA A 87 -6.69 11.23 6.58
N ARG A 88 -7.60 10.65 5.78
CA ARG A 88 -8.20 11.32 4.60
C ARG A 88 -8.95 12.60 4.98
N LYS A 89 -9.77 12.52 6.03
CA LYS A 89 -10.51 13.68 6.55
C LYS A 89 -9.58 14.79 7.02
N GLN A 90 -8.49 14.44 7.71
CA GLN A 90 -7.46 15.41 8.11
C GLN A 90 -6.87 16.11 6.88
N MET A 91 -6.49 15.36 5.84
CA MET A 91 -5.94 15.93 4.60
C MET A 91 -6.90 16.91 3.92
N LEU A 92 -8.19 16.56 3.81
CA LEU A 92 -9.22 17.43 3.24
C LEU A 92 -9.50 18.68 4.09
N ASN A 93 -9.22 18.63 5.39
CA ASN A 93 -9.31 19.77 6.31
C ASN A 93 -7.99 20.55 6.45
N ASN A 94 -7.06 20.39 5.53
CA ASN A 94 -5.74 21.06 5.57
C ASN A 94 -4.89 20.66 6.79
N GLU A 95 -5.09 19.49 7.34
CA GLU A 95 -4.28 18.94 8.42
C GLU A 95 -3.24 17.98 7.88
N LYS A 96 -2.10 17.85 8.58
CA LYS A 96 -1.02 16.91 8.27
C LYS A 96 -1.15 15.66 9.13
N PRO A 97 -1.64 14.51 8.61
CA PRO A 97 -1.67 13.27 9.37
C PRO A 97 -0.26 12.88 9.84
N SER A 98 -0.12 12.55 11.12
CA SER A 98 1.18 12.20 11.73
C SER A 98 1.82 10.96 11.09
N GLU A 99 1.02 10.03 10.59
CA GLU A 99 1.52 8.83 9.91
C GLU A 99 2.29 9.14 8.61
N CYS A 100 2.11 10.35 8.05
CA CYS A 100 2.80 10.82 6.84
C CYS A 100 4.03 11.70 7.18
N ASP A 101 4.54 11.62 8.41
CA ASP A 101 5.65 12.44 8.93
C ASP A 101 6.91 12.44 8.04
N TYR A 102 7.20 11.33 7.37
CA TYR A 102 8.30 11.28 6.40
C TYR A 102 8.20 12.41 5.36
N CYS A 103 7.05 12.55 4.70
CA CYS A 103 6.87 13.59 3.69
C CYS A 103 6.95 15.00 4.31
N TRP A 104 6.38 15.17 5.50
CA TRP A 104 6.41 16.47 6.19
C TRP A 104 7.82 16.88 6.58
N ARG A 105 8.68 15.98 7.01
CA ARG A 105 10.09 16.26 7.31
C ARG A 105 10.87 16.60 6.07
N VAL A 106 10.71 15.83 4.97
CA VAL A 106 11.37 16.11 3.69
C VAL A 106 11.01 17.52 3.18
N GLU A 107 9.73 17.88 3.29
CA GLU A 107 9.25 19.21 2.86
C GLU A 107 9.70 20.35 3.78
N ALA A 108 9.86 20.09 5.08
CA ALA A 108 10.39 21.06 6.03
C ALA A 108 11.86 21.44 5.73
N GLU A 109 12.61 20.49 5.15
CA GLU A 109 13.99 20.72 4.64
C GLU A 109 14.03 21.36 3.25
N GLY A 110 12.87 21.82 2.73
CA GLY A 110 12.77 22.47 1.41
C GLY A 110 12.85 21.50 0.22
N GLN A 111 12.80 20.20 0.46
CA GLN A 111 12.85 19.17 -0.57
C GLN A 111 11.45 18.78 -1.06
N LYS A 112 11.38 18.14 -2.22
CA LYS A 112 10.15 17.55 -2.74
C LYS A 112 9.97 16.14 -2.20
N SER A 113 8.85 15.91 -1.53
CA SER A 113 8.52 14.58 -0.99
C SER A 113 7.83 13.69 -2.02
N ASP A 114 7.79 12.40 -1.74
CA ASP A 114 7.10 11.41 -2.57
C ASP A 114 5.61 11.69 -2.75
N ARG A 115 4.97 12.45 -1.84
CA ARG A 115 3.55 12.76 -2.02
C ARG A 115 3.28 13.58 -3.28
N PHE A 116 4.22 14.41 -3.72
CA PHE A 116 4.08 15.16 -4.97
C PHE A 116 4.22 14.22 -6.17
N PHE A 117 5.29 13.40 -6.19
CA PHE A 117 5.54 12.48 -7.30
C PHE A 117 4.45 11.40 -7.42
N LYS A 118 4.02 10.82 -6.30
CA LYS A 118 2.91 9.84 -6.32
C LYS A 118 1.57 10.46 -6.72
N SER A 119 1.36 11.73 -6.41
CA SER A 119 0.16 12.44 -6.87
C SER A 119 0.19 12.80 -8.36
N LEU A 120 1.35 12.70 -9.02
CA LEU A 120 1.47 12.83 -10.48
C LEU A 120 1.17 11.54 -11.23
N GLU A 121 1.20 10.39 -10.56
CA GLU A 121 0.86 9.12 -11.19
C GLU A 121 -0.58 9.11 -11.69
N ASN A 122 -0.82 8.60 -12.89
CA ASN A 122 -2.15 8.58 -13.51
C ASN A 122 -3.21 7.90 -12.63
N TRP A 123 -2.82 6.83 -11.93
CA TRP A 123 -3.71 6.16 -10.98
C TRP A 123 -4.13 7.05 -9.79
N ALA A 124 -3.50 8.19 -9.59
CA ALA A 124 -3.84 9.16 -8.55
C ALA A 124 -4.37 10.47 -9.15
N SER A 125 -3.64 11.06 -10.12
CA SER A 125 -3.94 12.37 -10.69
C SER A 125 -5.27 12.41 -11.45
N ASP A 126 -5.63 11.34 -12.15
CA ASP A 126 -6.88 11.26 -12.92
C ASP A 126 -8.14 11.36 -12.02
N TYR A 127 -7.97 11.17 -10.72
CA TYR A 127 -9.05 11.23 -9.73
C TYR A 127 -9.03 12.51 -8.87
N TYR A 128 -8.23 13.51 -9.24
CA TYR A 128 -8.09 14.75 -8.48
C TYR A 128 -9.44 15.41 -8.21
N ASP A 129 -10.26 15.65 -9.27
CA ASP A 129 -11.55 16.35 -9.16
C ASP A 129 -12.57 15.55 -8.33
N GLU A 130 -12.50 14.21 -8.36
CA GLU A 130 -13.32 13.34 -7.50
C GLU A 130 -12.88 13.47 -6.03
N ILE A 131 -11.58 13.41 -5.77
CA ILE A 131 -11.03 13.39 -4.41
C ILE A 131 -11.33 14.68 -3.65
N ILE A 132 -11.22 15.85 -4.30
CA ILE A 132 -11.46 17.14 -3.65
C ILE A 132 -12.93 17.39 -3.29
N GLN A 133 -13.87 16.59 -3.82
CA GLN A 133 -15.30 16.64 -3.47
C GLN A 133 -15.67 15.71 -2.31
N LEU A 134 -14.76 14.86 -1.85
CA LEU A 134 -15.00 13.95 -0.74
C LEU A 134 -15.02 14.69 0.61
N ASN A 135 -15.69 14.11 1.60
CA ASN A 135 -15.60 14.56 3.00
C ASN A 135 -14.66 13.70 3.87
N GLY A 136 -14.06 12.65 3.29
CA GLY A 136 -13.09 11.76 3.94
C GLY A 136 -13.69 10.64 4.79
N SER A 137 -15.03 10.59 4.93
CA SER A 137 -15.73 9.56 5.71
C SER A 137 -16.32 8.44 4.84
N GLU A 138 -16.35 8.63 3.54
CA GLU A 138 -16.90 7.69 2.56
C GLU A 138 -16.04 6.43 2.42
N ASP A 139 -16.69 5.35 2.02
CA ASP A 139 -16.00 4.21 1.45
C ASP A 139 -15.63 4.52 -0.01
N ILE A 140 -14.36 4.44 -0.31
CA ILE A 140 -13.82 4.66 -1.65
C ILE A 140 -13.09 3.41 -2.16
N TYR A 141 -12.86 3.34 -3.47
CA TYR A 141 -12.07 2.27 -4.08
C TYR A 141 -10.68 2.78 -4.47
N PRO A 142 -9.64 1.96 -4.25
CA PRO A 142 -8.30 2.29 -4.74
C PRO A 142 -8.23 2.13 -6.25
N SER A 143 -7.34 2.86 -6.88
CA SER A 143 -6.90 2.63 -8.25
C SER A 143 -5.56 1.90 -8.32
N TYR A 144 -4.78 1.92 -7.22
CA TYR A 144 -3.55 1.15 -7.04
C TYR A 144 -3.71 0.22 -5.83
N LEU A 145 -3.68 -1.09 -6.09
CA LEU A 145 -3.77 -2.13 -5.08
C LEU A 145 -2.51 -2.99 -5.09
N GLU A 146 -1.86 -3.10 -3.94
CA GLU A 146 -0.81 -4.08 -3.70
C GLU A 146 -1.26 -5.07 -2.64
N VAL A 147 -1.06 -6.38 -2.87
CA VAL A 147 -1.49 -7.42 -1.95
C VAL A 147 -0.38 -8.41 -1.66
N SER A 148 -0.15 -8.66 -0.37
CA SER A 148 0.61 -9.78 0.16
C SER A 148 -0.36 -10.76 0.83
N PHE A 149 -0.59 -11.93 0.22
CA PHE A 149 -1.50 -12.94 0.77
C PHE A 149 -0.89 -13.70 1.95
N SER A 150 0.43 -13.91 1.95
CA SER A 150 1.15 -14.58 3.02
C SER A 150 2.64 -14.25 2.98
N ASN A 151 3.36 -14.62 4.04
CA ASN A 151 4.83 -14.52 4.10
C ASN A 151 5.53 -15.82 3.71
N VAL A 152 4.81 -16.81 3.16
CA VAL A 152 5.44 -18.07 2.71
C VAL A 152 6.43 -17.79 1.60
N CYS A 153 7.69 -18.17 1.84
CA CYS A 153 8.79 -17.96 0.91
C CYS A 153 9.82 -19.09 1.06
N ASN A 154 10.47 -19.43 -0.03
CA ASN A 154 11.55 -20.41 -0.08
C ASN A 154 12.95 -19.78 0.05
N MET A 155 13.04 -18.43 0.15
CA MET A 155 14.31 -17.69 0.21
C MET A 155 14.39 -16.80 1.46
N LYS A 156 15.65 -16.46 1.83
CA LYS A 156 16.04 -15.47 2.85
C LYS A 156 16.88 -14.37 2.21
N CYS A 157 16.26 -13.47 1.46
CA CYS A 157 16.99 -12.35 0.86
C CYS A 157 17.44 -11.37 1.95
N THR A 158 18.64 -10.82 1.82
CA THR A 158 19.27 -9.96 2.83
C THR A 158 18.54 -8.65 3.06
N TYR A 159 17.78 -8.18 2.08
CA TYR A 159 16.94 -6.97 2.17
C TYR A 159 15.52 -7.26 2.64
N CYS A 160 15.20 -8.52 2.96
CA CYS A 160 13.88 -8.98 3.35
C CYS A 160 13.84 -9.27 4.86
N GLY A 161 12.64 -9.34 5.42
CA GLY A 161 12.40 -9.63 6.82
C GLY A 161 11.40 -10.78 7.04
N PRO A 162 11.18 -11.16 8.28
CA PRO A 162 10.25 -12.22 8.66
C PRO A 162 8.80 -11.89 8.33
N GLU A 163 8.44 -10.62 8.18
CA GLU A 163 7.13 -10.16 7.72
C GLU A 163 6.81 -10.68 6.32
N PHE A 164 7.85 -10.84 5.50
CA PHE A 164 7.75 -11.22 4.08
C PHE A 164 8.42 -12.55 3.77
N SER A 165 9.06 -13.24 4.74
CA SER A 165 9.68 -14.54 4.50
C SER A 165 9.56 -15.48 5.69
N SER A 166 8.85 -16.60 5.45
CA SER A 166 8.76 -17.69 6.42
C SER A 166 10.14 -18.32 6.71
N LYS A 167 11.10 -18.24 5.79
CA LYS A 167 12.46 -18.73 6.03
C LYS A 167 13.24 -17.84 7.00
N TRP A 168 12.99 -16.53 7.02
CA TRP A 168 13.48 -15.66 8.08
C TRP A 168 12.85 -15.99 9.43
N VAL A 169 11.55 -16.32 9.46
CA VAL A 169 10.87 -16.76 10.70
C VAL A 169 11.51 -18.04 11.23
N GLU A 170 11.80 -19.02 10.37
CA GLU A 170 12.48 -20.27 10.76
C GLU A 170 13.85 -19.98 11.36
N GLU A 171 14.66 -19.11 10.73
CA GLU A 171 15.97 -18.70 11.20
C GLU A 171 15.92 -18.03 12.59
N LEU A 172 15.03 -17.07 12.77
CA LEU A 172 14.87 -16.38 14.06
C LEU A 172 14.39 -17.31 15.18
N LYS A 173 13.59 -18.32 14.86
CA LYS A 173 13.20 -19.36 15.82
C LYS A 173 14.37 -20.25 16.23
N GLN A 174 15.27 -20.52 15.29
CA GLN A 174 16.41 -21.40 15.53
C GLN A 174 17.56 -20.71 16.28
N TYR A 175 17.87 -19.46 15.91
CA TYR A 175 19.08 -18.74 16.35
C TYR A 175 18.80 -17.53 17.25
N GLY A 176 17.55 -17.14 17.40
CA GLY A 176 17.16 -15.96 18.16
C GLY A 176 17.15 -14.67 17.32
N PRO A 177 16.86 -13.52 17.97
CA PRO A 177 16.80 -12.24 17.31
C PRO A 177 18.18 -11.77 16.83
N ILE A 178 18.19 -11.03 15.72
CA ILE A 178 19.41 -10.43 15.17
C ILE A 178 19.66 -9.11 15.89
N HIS A 179 20.82 -9.01 16.54
CA HIS A 179 21.28 -7.79 17.21
C HIS A 179 22.24 -7.04 16.28
N LEU A 180 21.92 -5.78 15.98
CA LEU A 180 22.84 -4.90 15.25
C LEU A 180 23.78 -4.22 16.25
N ALA A 181 25.09 -4.28 15.97
CA ALA A 181 26.06 -3.42 16.62
C ALA A 181 25.88 -1.98 16.07
N THR A 182 25.21 -1.13 16.83
CA THR A 182 25.14 0.30 16.51
C THR A 182 26.24 1.05 17.28
N ASN A 183 26.79 2.12 16.70
CA ASN A 183 27.78 2.99 17.37
C ASN A 183 27.17 3.78 18.53
N THR A 184 25.90 3.64 18.81
CA THR A 184 25.20 4.17 19.96
C THR A 184 24.98 3.05 20.97
N ALA A 185 25.08 3.33 22.25
CA ALA A 185 24.96 2.37 23.36
C ALA A 185 23.59 1.63 23.45
N LYS A 186 22.72 1.80 22.48
CA LYS A 186 21.45 1.07 22.34
C LYS A 186 21.62 -0.03 21.30
N GLN A 187 21.60 -1.29 21.75
CA GLN A 187 21.41 -2.43 20.87
C GLN A 187 20.01 -2.33 20.25
N GLU A 188 19.92 -2.07 18.95
CA GLU A 188 18.69 -2.22 18.22
C GLU A 188 18.49 -3.69 17.87
N VAL A 189 17.38 -4.25 18.29
CA VAL A 189 16.93 -5.58 17.88
C VAL A 189 16.26 -5.43 16.53
N LEU A 190 16.89 -5.95 15.48
CA LEU A 190 16.37 -5.83 14.12
C LEU A 190 14.99 -6.48 13.97
N HIS A 191 14.78 -7.60 14.69
CA HIS A 191 13.51 -8.31 14.71
C HIS A 191 13.28 -8.94 16.07
N ALA A 192 12.23 -8.51 16.78
CA ALA A 192 11.80 -9.11 18.03
C ALA A 192 10.98 -10.38 17.75
N GLN A 193 11.40 -11.51 18.33
CA GLN A 193 10.68 -12.79 18.16
C GLN A 193 9.22 -12.76 18.59
N HIS A 194 8.85 -11.89 19.54
CA HIS A 194 7.52 -11.87 20.15
C HIS A 194 6.42 -11.35 19.22
N ASP A 195 6.73 -10.44 18.31
CA ASP A 195 5.71 -9.81 17.47
C ASP A 195 5.30 -10.68 16.29
N LEU A 196 6.16 -11.61 15.86
CA LEU A 196 5.97 -12.40 14.65
C LEU A 196 5.09 -13.65 14.83
N GLN A 197 5.08 -14.24 16.04
CA GLN A 197 4.33 -15.47 16.28
C GLN A 197 2.82 -15.22 16.38
N ASN A 198 2.42 -14.01 16.77
CA ASN A 198 1.03 -13.64 17.02
C ASN A 198 0.34 -12.95 15.84
N LEU A 199 1.08 -12.58 14.77
CA LEU A 199 0.58 -11.74 13.70
C LEU A 199 0.25 -12.50 12.42
N THR A 200 0.82 -13.69 12.21
CA THR A 200 0.71 -14.42 10.93
C THR A 200 -0.28 -15.58 11.03
N PHE A 201 -1.32 -15.57 10.19
CA PHE A 201 -2.19 -16.72 10.04
C PHE A 201 -1.45 -17.85 9.31
N LYS A 202 -1.54 -19.07 9.84
CA LYS A 202 -0.97 -20.24 9.17
C LYS A 202 -1.75 -20.55 7.89
N ASN A 203 -1.06 -21.01 6.85
CA ASN A 203 -1.66 -21.29 5.53
C ASN A 203 -2.87 -22.23 5.54
N ARG A 204 -3.06 -23.03 6.57
CA ARG A 204 -4.18 -23.98 6.71
C ARG A 204 -5.29 -23.48 7.62
N GLU A 205 -5.11 -22.33 8.27
CA GLU A 205 -6.11 -21.72 9.14
C GLU A 205 -7.05 -20.82 8.33
N PHE A 206 -8.27 -20.68 8.81
CA PHE A 206 -9.19 -19.67 8.27
C PHE A 206 -8.61 -18.28 8.48
N ASN A 207 -8.42 -17.55 7.39
CA ASN A 207 -7.95 -16.17 7.42
C ASN A 207 -9.09 -15.22 7.05
N PRO A 208 -9.60 -14.45 8.03
CA PRO A 208 -10.73 -13.55 7.82
C PRO A 208 -10.45 -12.40 6.86
N TYR A 209 -9.18 -11.98 6.75
CA TYR A 209 -8.78 -10.92 5.84
C TYR A 209 -8.78 -11.38 4.39
N ILE A 210 -8.40 -12.63 4.13
CA ILE A 210 -8.53 -13.26 2.80
C ILE A 210 -10.01 -13.44 2.44
N ASP A 211 -10.85 -13.85 3.39
CA ASP A 211 -12.30 -13.97 3.18
C ASP A 211 -12.93 -12.60 2.86
N ALA A 212 -12.58 -11.56 3.64
CA ALA A 212 -13.01 -10.19 3.37
C ALA A 212 -12.49 -9.67 2.01
N PHE A 213 -11.24 -10.01 1.64
CA PHE A 213 -10.67 -9.66 0.34
C PHE A 213 -11.53 -10.20 -0.80
N TRP A 214 -11.89 -11.48 -0.79
CA TRP A 214 -12.69 -12.06 -1.85
C TRP A 214 -14.14 -11.58 -1.90
N LYS A 215 -14.67 -11.05 -0.81
CA LYS A 215 -15.97 -10.36 -0.80
C LYS A 215 -15.91 -8.95 -1.34
N TRP A 216 -14.76 -8.29 -1.19
CA TRP A 216 -14.52 -6.91 -1.60
C TRP A 216 -13.91 -6.78 -2.99
N PHE A 217 -12.96 -7.64 -3.37
CA PHE A 217 -12.17 -7.54 -4.59
C PHE A 217 -13.01 -7.46 -5.88
N PRO A 218 -14.11 -8.25 -6.04
CA PRO A 218 -14.99 -8.11 -7.21
C PRO A 218 -15.55 -6.70 -7.41
N LYS A 219 -15.79 -5.98 -6.33
CA LYS A 219 -16.29 -4.60 -6.36
C LYS A 219 -15.17 -3.59 -6.58
N ALA A 220 -13.96 -3.88 -6.12
CA ALA A 220 -12.80 -3.02 -6.29
C ALA A 220 -12.19 -3.13 -7.70
N LEU A 221 -12.22 -4.31 -8.32
CA LEU A 221 -11.58 -4.60 -9.60
C LEU A 221 -11.90 -3.59 -10.73
N PRO A 222 -13.16 -3.13 -10.94
CA PRO A 222 -13.46 -2.16 -11.98
C PRO A 222 -12.79 -0.80 -11.79
N HIS A 223 -12.36 -0.46 -10.59
CA HIS A 223 -11.72 0.81 -10.25
C HIS A 223 -10.20 0.77 -10.34
N LEU A 224 -9.61 -0.44 -10.47
CA LEU A 224 -8.16 -0.61 -10.47
C LEU A 224 -7.53 -0.20 -11.80
N ARG A 225 -6.42 0.54 -11.73
CA ARG A 225 -5.48 0.82 -12.79
C ARG A 225 -4.19 0.03 -12.61
N HIS A 226 -3.81 -0.25 -11.38
CA HIS A 226 -2.65 -1.10 -11.05
C HIS A 226 -3.04 -2.12 -9.99
N TYR A 227 -2.74 -3.38 -10.26
CA TYR A 227 -2.86 -4.45 -9.30
C TYR A 227 -1.56 -5.25 -9.22
N ARG A 228 -0.95 -5.27 -8.06
CA ARG A 228 0.34 -5.91 -7.81
C ARG A 228 0.23 -6.95 -6.71
N ILE A 229 0.74 -8.14 -6.97
CA ILE A 229 0.88 -9.17 -5.94
C ILE A 229 2.34 -9.25 -5.49
N THR A 230 2.54 -9.12 -4.19
CA THR A 230 3.84 -9.18 -3.50
C THR A 230 3.76 -10.14 -2.31
N GLY A 231 4.65 -10.00 -1.34
CA GLY A 231 4.65 -10.74 -0.09
C GLY A 231 5.86 -11.65 0.01
N GLY A 232 5.69 -12.88 0.47
CA GLY A 232 6.72 -13.90 0.45
C GLY A 232 7.12 -14.28 -0.98
N GLU A 233 6.84 -15.51 -1.38
CA GLU A 233 6.87 -15.90 -2.79
C GLU A 233 5.43 -16.07 -3.29
N PRO A 234 4.92 -15.14 -4.11
CA PRO A 234 3.54 -15.19 -4.57
C PRO A 234 3.15 -16.49 -5.28
N LEU A 235 4.07 -17.09 -6.05
CA LEU A 235 3.80 -18.35 -6.75
C LEU A 235 3.73 -19.58 -5.83
N MET A 236 4.00 -19.42 -4.53
CA MET A 236 3.73 -20.44 -3.50
C MET A 236 2.33 -20.27 -2.88
N SER A 237 1.60 -19.20 -3.19
CA SER A 237 0.27 -18.92 -2.65
C SER A 237 -0.83 -19.38 -3.60
N LYS A 238 -1.76 -20.22 -3.11
CA LYS A 238 -2.97 -20.59 -3.86
C LYS A 238 -3.84 -19.38 -4.22
N GLU A 239 -3.80 -18.31 -3.40
CA GLU A 239 -4.61 -17.11 -3.63
C GLU A 239 -4.09 -16.30 -4.81
N THR A 240 -2.80 -16.37 -5.14
CA THR A 240 -2.23 -15.79 -6.36
C THR A 240 -2.84 -16.44 -7.60
N PHE A 241 -2.86 -17.78 -7.66
CA PHE A 241 -3.46 -18.51 -8.78
C PHE A 241 -4.98 -18.32 -8.86
N ARG A 242 -5.66 -18.26 -7.72
CA ARG A 242 -7.08 -17.92 -7.66
C ARG A 242 -7.34 -16.53 -8.24
N THR A 243 -6.47 -15.56 -7.93
CA THR A 243 -6.55 -14.21 -8.49
C THR A 243 -6.35 -14.21 -10.01
N MET A 244 -5.32 -14.88 -10.50
CA MET A 244 -5.07 -14.98 -11.95
C MET A 244 -6.26 -15.58 -12.68
N LYS A 245 -6.81 -16.68 -12.15
CA LYS A 245 -8.02 -17.30 -12.72
C LYS A 245 -9.20 -16.32 -12.71
N TYR A 246 -9.43 -15.62 -11.62
CA TYR A 246 -10.51 -14.65 -11.51
C TYR A 246 -10.35 -13.50 -12.52
N LEU A 247 -9.13 -12.99 -12.75
CA LEU A 247 -8.84 -11.94 -13.73
C LEU A 247 -9.06 -12.41 -15.18
N ILE A 248 -8.78 -13.68 -15.48
CA ILE A 248 -9.07 -14.27 -16.79
C ILE A 248 -10.59 -14.30 -17.05
N GLU A 249 -11.37 -14.67 -16.03
CA GLU A 249 -12.82 -14.75 -16.10
C GLU A 249 -13.51 -13.37 -16.05
N ASN A 250 -12.85 -12.36 -15.46
CA ASN A 250 -13.35 -11.00 -15.24
C ASN A 250 -12.29 -9.96 -15.64
N PRO A 251 -12.01 -9.80 -16.95
CA PRO A 251 -10.93 -8.93 -17.41
C PRO A 251 -11.22 -7.46 -17.13
N ASN A 252 -10.21 -6.73 -16.67
CA ASN A 252 -10.16 -5.27 -16.65
C ASN A 252 -9.02 -4.83 -17.58
N THR A 253 -9.34 -4.40 -18.79
CA THR A 253 -8.36 -4.04 -19.83
C THR A 253 -7.62 -2.74 -19.57
N GLU A 254 -8.11 -1.93 -18.63
CA GLU A 254 -7.48 -0.68 -18.21
C GLU A 254 -6.47 -0.87 -17.06
N MET A 255 -6.34 -2.10 -16.56
CA MET A 255 -5.52 -2.41 -15.41
C MET A 255 -4.21 -3.08 -15.81
N GLU A 256 -3.10 -2.55 -15.30
CA GLU A 256 -1.82 -3.23 -15.30
C GLU A 256 -1.77 -4.23 -14.14
N PHE A 257 -1.48 -5.50 -14.45
CA PHE A 257 -1.31 -6.55 -13.46
C PHE A 257 0.15 -6.99 -13.37
N SER A 258 0.72 -7.03 -12.16
CA SER A 258 2.09 -7.43 -11.92
C SER A 258 2.25 -8.37 -10.72
N VAL A 259 3.27 -9.23 -10.78
CA VAL A 259 3.62 -10.17 -9.71
C VAL A 259 5.12 -10.09 -9.43
N ASN A 260 5.49 -9.84 -8.18
CA ASN A 260 6.89 -9.85 -7.74
C ASN A 260 7.27 -11.24 -7.25
N SER A 261 7.89 -12.02 -8.10
CA SER A 261 8.31 -13.39 -7.80
C SER A 261 9.83 -13.55 -7.91
N ASN A 262 10.40 -14.43 -7.09
CA ASN A 262 11.78 -14.87 -7.22
C ASN A 262 11.97 -15.94 -8.30
N LEU A 263 10.89 -16.43 -8.92
CA LEU A 263 10.81 -17.45 -9.97
C LEU A 263 11.50 -18.77 -9.63
N SER A 264 11.77 -19.03 -8.35
CA SER A 264 12.47 -20.24 -7.88
C SER A 264 11.50 -21.21 -7.20
N VAL A 265 10.34 -21.37 -7.79
CA VAL A 265 9.31 -22.31 -7.32
C VAL A 265 9.40 -23.57 -8.17
N PRO A 266 9.45 -24.76 -7.56
CA PRO A 266 9.42 -26.02 -8.31
C PRO A 266 8.16 -26.13 -9.18
N ASP A 267 8.31 -26.66 -10.38
CA ASP A 267 7.18 -27.02 -11.22
C ASP A 267 6.26 -27.98 -10.45
N LYS A 268 4.96 -27.73 -10.46
CA LYS A 268 3.97 -28.59 -9.84
C LYS A 268 3.28 -29.44 -10.87
#